data_cb4e95df45d3eb5358a01f7ff3323e6c
#
_entry.id   cb4e95df45d3eb5358a01f7ff3323e6c
#
_cell.length_a   1.000
_cell.length_b   1.000
_cell.length_c   1.000
_cell.angle_alpha   90.00
_cell.angle_beta   90.00
_cell.angle_gamma   90.00
#
_symmetry.space_group_name_H-M   'P 1'
#
loop_
_entity.id
_entity.type
_entity.pdbx_description
1 polymer ?
#
loop_
_entity_poly.entity_id
_entity_poly.type
_entity_poly.pdbx_seq_one_letter_code
_entity_poly.pdbx_strand_id
1 'polypeptide(L)'
;MTVDEAQDTKYFYWFAECDGCDAATAPVALWTNGGPGCSGLLGFMTEQGPLRPNEDGTLAQNPYAWNKVANYLFVEQPVGVGFSYSTTPAAYRDVGDDQAAALNYQLILQFLAKFPEYAPNEFYISAESYGGHYMPTLAKYIAENDPSRSKINFQVPSSCLPNVLLLVVALKEIWFKLSPN
;
A
#
# COMPACT_ATOMS: atom_id res chain seq x y z
N MET A 1 -6.24 -11.89 -2.21
CA MET A 1 -6.88 -11.36 -3.45
C MET A 1 -6.10 -11.88 -4.64
N THR A 2 -6.75 -12.41 -5.67
CA THR A 2 -6.06 -12.93 -6.86
C THR A 2 -5.59 -11.74 -7.71
N VAL A 3 -4.30 -11.63 -7.95
CA VAL A 3 -3.70 -10.50 -8.71
C VAL A 3 -3.21 -10.91 -10.09
N ASP A 4 -3.10 -12.21 -10.34
CA ASP A 4 -2.81 -12.81 -11.65
C ASP A 4 -3.54 -14.14 -11.77
N GLU A 5 -4.57 -14.18 -12.61
CA GLU A 5 -5.37 -15.40 -12.87
C GLU A 5 -4.55 -16.46 -13.62
N ALA A 6 -3.68 -16.04 -14.55
CA ALA A 6 -2.93 -16.96 -15.39
C ALA A 6 -1.88 -17.76 -14.58
N GLN A 7 -1.33 -17.15 -13.55
CA GLN A 7 -0.36 -17.77 -12.65
C GLN A 7 -0.93 -18.14 -11.29
N ASP A 8 -2.24 -17.98 -11.09
CA ASP A 8 -2.92 -18.18 -9.81
C ASP A 8 -2.20 -17.48 -8.64
N THR A 9 -1.74 -16.23 -8.88
CA THR A 9 -1.02 -15.45 -7.88
C THR A 9 -1.98 -14.71 -6.99
N LYS A 10 -1.81 -14.85 -5.68
CA LYS A 10 -2.65 -14.25 -4.66
C LYS A 10 -1.79 -13.40 -3.73
N TYR A 11 -2.21 -12.14 -3.55
CA TYR A 11 -1.60 -11.25 -2.57
C TYR A 11 -2.47 -11.19 -1.31
N PHE A 12 -1.81 -11.29 -0.17
CA PHE A 12 -2.39 -11.01 1.13
C PHE A 12 -2.34 -9.52 1.40
N TYR A 13 -3.39 -9.00 2.02
CA TYR A 13 -3.42 -7.64 2.53
C TYR A 13 -4.20 -7.58 3.85
N TRP A 14 -3.86 -6.60 4.65
CA TRP A 14 -4.65 -6.20 5.80
C TRP A 14 -5.14 -4.77 5.58
N PHE A 15 -6.43 -4.55 5.73
CA PHE A 15 -7.03 -3.23 5.60
C PHE A 15 -7.45 -2.73 6.98
N ALA A 16 -6.99 -1.53 7.34
CA ALA A 16 -7.35 -0.83 8.56
C ALA A 16 -8.05 0.47 8.19
N GLU A 17 -9.31 0.57 8.53
CA GLU A 17 -10.09 1.79 8.33
C GLU A 17 -9.58 2.92 9.22
N CYS A 18 -9.90 4.17 8.85
CA CYS A 18 -9.57 5.33 9.65
C CYS A 18 -10.26 5.27 11.02
N ASP A 19 -9.47 5.39 12.09
CA ASP A 19 -9.91 5.36 13.50
C ASP A 19 -9.98 6.78 14.12
N GLY A 20 -9.67 7.81 13.38
CA GLY A 20 -9.71 9.20 13.85
C GLY A 20 -10.49 10.12 12.92
N CYS A 21 -11.09 9.59 11.87
CA CYS A 21 -11.81 10.31 10.83
C CYS A 21 -12.96 9.47 10.27
N ASP A 22 -13.77 10.08 9.40
CA ASP A 22 -14.78 9.33 8.67
C ASP A 22 -14.14 8.45 7.59
N ALA A 23 -14.12 7.14 7.80
CA ALA A 23 -13.51 6.17 6.90
C ALA A 23 -14.10 6.23 5.47
N ALA A 24 -15.39 6.58 5.33
CA ALA A 24 -16.05 6.66 4.04
C ALA A 24 -15.47 7.76 3.13
N THR A 25 -14.91 8.81 3.72
CA THR A 25 -14.38 9.98 2.99
C THR A 25 -12.87 10.16 3.15
N ALA A 26 -12.26 9.44 4.09
CA ALA A 26 -10.82 9.48 4.33
C ALA A 26 -10.02 8.93 3.13
N PRO A 27 -8.83 9.45 2.87
CA PRO A 27 -7.94 8.89 1.85
C PRO A 27 -7.67 7.40 2.09
N VAL A 28 -7.39 6.67 1.02
CA VAL A 28 -6.85 5.31 1.08
C VAL A 28 -5.36 5.35 0.78
N ALA A 29 -4.54 4.78 1.65
CA ALA A 29 -3.09 4.67 1.45
C ALA A 29 -2.67 3.21 1.41
N LEU A 30 -2.01 2.79 0.32
CA LEU A 30 -1.32 1.52 0.26
C LEU A 30 0.01 1.64 0.99
N TRP A 31 0.34 0.65 1.81
CA TRP A 31 1.64 0.48 2.45
C TRP A 31 2.29 -0.85 2.08
N THR A 32 3.60 -0.81 1.84
CA THR A 32 4.45 -2.00 1.80
C THR A 32 5.82 -1.70 2.42
N ASN A 33 6.41 -2.70 3.07
CA ASN A 33 7.79 -2.63 3.49
C ASN A 33 8.73 -2.86 2.30
N GLY A 34 9.99 -2.51 2.46
CA GLY A 34 11.03 -2.67 1.45
C GLY A 34 11.67 -4.05 1.44
N GLY A 35 12.92 -4.09 1.78
CA GLY A 35 13.74 -5.31 1.76
C GLY A 35 14.77 -5.28 0.64
N PRO A 36 14.49 -5.75 -0.61
CA PRO A 36 13.20 -6.25 -1.15
C PRO A 36 12.70 -7.52 -0.46
N GLY A 37 11.37 -7.72 -0.48
CA GLY A 37 10.75 -8.95 0.02
C GLY A 37 10.43 -8.98 1.51
N CYS A 38 10.47 -7.84 2.22
CA CYS A 38 9.95 -7.76 3.58
C CYS A 38 8.42 -7.69 3.58
N SER A 39 7.82 -8.37 4.57
CA SER A 39 6.37 -8.37 4.75
C SER A 39 5.83 -6.99 5.11
N GLY A 40 4.76 -6.54 4.46
CA GLY A 40 4.03 -5.33 4.82
C GLY A 40 3.41 -5.36 6.21
N LEU A 41 3.30 -6.56 6.82
CA LEU A 41 2.86 -6.72 8.20
C LEU A 41 3.92 -6.30 9.22
N LEU A 42 5.19 -6.09 8.83
CA LEU A 42 6.19 -5.47 9.71
C LEU A 42 5.72 -4.05 10.08
N GLY A 43 5.41 -3.22 9.09
CA GLY A 43 4.85 -1.88 9.34
C GLY A 43 3.55 -1.94 10.12
N PHE A 44 2.65 -2.88 9.78
CA PHE A 44 1.38 -3.04 10.47
C PHE A 44 1.55 -3.36 11.96
N MET A 45 2.45 -4.30 12.32
CA MET A 45 2.55 -4.82 13.68
C MET A 45 3.62 -4.11 14.54
N THR A 46 4.63 -3.50 13.91
CA THR A 46 5.79 -2.99 14.69
C THR A 46 6.05 -1.50 14.48
N GLU A 47 5.41 -0.87 13.49
CA GLU A 47 5.68 0.53 13.14
C GLU A 47 4.41 1.39 13.25
N GLN A 48 3.73 1.65 12.13
CA GLN A 48 2.63 2.62 12.05
C GLN A 48 1.22 2.01 12.01
N GLY A 49 1.10 0.70 12.05
CA GLY A 49 -0.22 0.08 12.10
C GLY A 49 -0.95 0.29 13.42
N PRO A 50 -2.25 -0.02 13.47
CA PRO A 50 -3.11 0.28 14.62
C PRO A 50 -2.80 -0.55 15.87
N LEU A 51 -2.19 -1.71 15.69
CA LEU A 51 -1.99 -2.69 16.76
C LEU A 51 -0.50 -3.03 16.91
N ARG A 52 -0.08 -3.26 18.15
CA ARG A 52 1.26 -3.72 18.50
C ARG A 52 1.17 -4.98 19.36
N PRO A 53 1.89 -6.06 19.02
CA PRO A 53 1.96 -7.24 19.86
C PRO A 53 2.76 -6.96 21.13
N ASN A 54 2.26 -7.42 22.26
CA ASN A 54 2.96 -7.45 23.53
C ASN A 54 3.73 -8.77 23.71
N GLU A 55 4.69 -8.81 24.65
CA GLU A 55 5.48 -10.02 24.95
C GLU A 55 4.62 -11.20 25.42
N ASP A 56 3.47 -10.93 26.03
CA ASP A 56 2.53 -11.95 26.52
C ASP A 56 1.56 -12.45 25.41
N GLY A 57 1.73 -11.99 24.17
CA GLY A 57 0.92 -12.37 23.02
C GLY A 57 -0.42 -11.62 22.92
N THR A 58 -0.70 -10.68 23.79
CA THR A 58 -1.84 -9.76 23.65
C THR A 58 -1.52 -8.62 22.67
N LEU A 59 -2.54 -7.87 22.24
CA LEU A 59 -2.38 -6.71 21.36
C LEU A 59 -2.70 -5.43 22.11
N ALA A 60 -1.83 -4.44 21.97
CA ALA A 60 -2.07 -3.07 22.42
C ALA A 60 -2.41 -2.16 21.23
N GLN A 61 -3.18 -1.12 21.49
CA GLN A 61 -3.39 -0.06 20.49
C GLN A 61 -2.13 0.77 20.33
N ASN A 62 -1.80 1.12 19.08
CA ASN A 62 -0.71 2.05 18.79
C ASN A 62 -1.27 3.50 18.83
N PRO A 63 -0.87 4.34 19.80
CA PRO A 63 -1.35 5.72 19.86
C PRO A 63 -0.89 6.59 18.69
N TYR A 64 0.16 6.16 17.98
CA TYR A 64 0.76 6.85 16.82
C TYR A 64 0.42 6.18 15.48
N ALA A 65 -0.65 5.38 15.44
CA ALA A 65 -1.05 4.68 14.23
C ALA A 65 -1.44 5.66 13.12
N TRP A 66 -1.01 5.36 11.90
CA TRP A 66 -1.28 6.23 10.76
C TRP A 66 -2.72 6.11 10.24
N ASN A 67 -3.41 5.02 10.57
CA ASN A 67 -4.84 4.92 10.28
C ASN A 67 -5.73 5.89 11.09
N LYS A 68 -5.14 6.75 11.91
CA LYS A 68 -5.89 7.88 12.52
C LYS A 68 -6.26 8.98 11.53
N VAL A 69 -5.69 8.99 10.31
CA VAL A 69 -5.87 10.05 9.32
C VAL A 69 -6.18 9.56 7.92
N ALA A 70 -6.07 8.27 7.67
CA ALA A 70 -6.35 7.64 6.40
C ALA A 70 -6.74 6.17 6.60
N ASN A 71 -7.43 5.59 5.64
CA ASN A 71 -7.57 4.15 5.53
C ASN A 71 -6.26 3.54 5.02
N TYR A 72 -5.75 2.49 5.66
CA TYR A 72 -4.47 1.89 5.28
C TYR A 72 -4.63 0.46 4.77
N LEU A 73 -4.09 0.21 3.57
CA LEU A 73 -4.01 -1.11 2.93
C LEU A 73 -2.57 -1.61 3.02
N PHE A 74 -2.27 -2.45 4.01
CA PHE A 74 -0.97 -3.08 4.21
C PHE A 74 -0.87 -4.31 3.31
N VAL A 75 0.13 -4.35 2.44
CA VAL A 75 0.26 -5.40 1.41
C VAL A 75 1.53 -6.21 1.62
N GLU A 76 1.40 -7.53 1.54
CA GLU A 76 2.54 -8.43 1.44
C GLU A 76 2.87 -8.67 -0.03
N GLN A 77 3.97 -8.11 -0.47
CA GLN A 77 4.46 -8.18 -1.84
C GLN A 77 6.00 -8.20 -1.85
N PRO A 78 6.62 -8.72 -2.91
CA PRO A 78 6.05 -9.46 -4.06
C PRO A 78 5.55 -10.86 -3.72
N VAL A 79 5.22 -11.66 -4.74
CA VAL A 79 4.79 -13.06 -4.58
C VAL A 79 5.81 -13.87 -3.77
N GLY A 80 5.33 -14.66 -2.81
CA GLY A 80 6.16 -15.44 -1.89
C GLY A 80 6.48 -14.73 -0.58
N VAL A 81 6.08 -13.48 -0.41
CA VAL A 81 6.25 -12.73 0.84
C VAL A 81 5.08 -12.99 1.76
N GLY A 82 5.37 -13.40 3.00
CA GLY A 82 4.38 -13.68 4.02
C GLY A 82 3.32 -14.67 3.57
N PHE A 83 2.06 -14.27 3.58
CA PHE A 83 0.92 -15.06 3.13
C PHE A 83 0.60 -14.90 1.64
N SER A 84 1.38 -14.11 0.91
CA SER A 84 1.23 -13.95 -0.54
C SER A 84 1.88 -15.11 -1.28
N TYR A 85 1.17 -15.74 -2.21
CA TYR A 85 1.65 -16.94 -2.89
C TYR A 85 1.10 -17.10 -4.31
N SER A 86 1.69 -18.03 -5.04
CA SER A 86 1.16 -18.56 -6.30
C SER A 86 1.23 -20.10 -6.27
N THR A 87 0.29 -20.76 -6.92
CA THR A 87 0.34 -22.21 -7.14
C THR A 87 1.21 -22.57 -8.35
N THR A 88 1.63 -21.57 -9.14
CA THR A 88 2.45 -21.74 -10.33
C THR A 88 3.92 -21.43 -10.03
N PRO A 89 4.86 -22.40 -10.12
CA PRO A 89 6.27 -22.16 -9.83
C PRO A 89 6.93 -21.09 -10.72
N ALA A 90 6.39 -20.82 -11.89
CA ALA A 90 6.90 -19.78 -12.78
C ALA A 90 6.74 -18.38 -12.19
N ALA A 91 5.71 -18.14 -11.37
CA ALA A 91 5.47 -16.84 -10.73
C ALA A 91 6.63 -16.36 -9.83
N TYR A 92 7.47 -17.30 -9.37
CA TYR A 92 8.60 -17.00 -8.48
C TYR A 92 9.93 -16.80 -9.20
N ARG A 93 9.99 -16.93 -10.54
CA ARG A 93 11.26 -16.92 -11.30
C ARG A 93 11.71 -15.52 -11.69
N ASP A 94 10.76 -14.66 -12.05
CA ASP A 94 11.03 -13.34 -12.62
C ASP A 94 10.46 -12.25 -11.72
N VAL A 95 10.65 -12.41 -10.41
CA VAL A 95 10.19 -11.44 -9.43
C VAL A 95 11.07 -10.19 -9.49
N GLY A 96 10.50 -9.07 -9.93
CA GLY A 96 11.19 -7.80 -10.07
C GLY A 96 10.22 -6.61 -9.88
N ASP A 97 10.77 -5.40 -9.91
CA ASP A 97 10.01 -4.18 -9.61
C ASP A 97 8.84 -3.95 -10.59
N ASP A 98 9.06 -4.22 -11.88
CA ASP A 98 8.02 -4.06 -12.90
C ASP A 98 6.86 -5.07 -12.71
N GLN A 99 7.18 -6.33 -12.41
CA GLN A 99 6.16 -7.33 -12.09
C GLN A 99 5.41 -6.95 -10.80
N ALA A 100 6.14 -6.57 -9.75
CA ALA A 100 5.55 -6.14 -8.50
C ALA A 100 4.61 -4.95 -8.70
N ALA A 101 4.99 -3.96 -9.53
CA ALA A 101 4.14 -2.82 -9.87
C ALA A 101 2.86 -3.26 -10.59
N ALA A 102 2.96 -4.14 -11.60
CA ALA A 102 1.80 -4.66 -12.32
C ALA A 102 0.82 -5.39 -11.40
N LEU A 103 1.33 -6.26 -10.51
CA LEU A 103 0.51 -7.04 -9.59
C LEU A 103 -0.11 -6.17 -8.48
N ASN A 104 0.62 -5.17 -7.96
CA ASN A 104 0.07 -4.20 -7.02
C ASN A 104 -1.02 -3.32 -7.68
N TYR A 105 -0.85 -2.93 -8.94
CA TYR A 105 -1.91 -2.25 -9.68
C TYR A 105 -3.18 -3.11 -9.78
N GLN A 106 -3.05 -4.40 -10.08
CA GLN A 106 -4.19 -5.32 -10.09
C GLN A 106 -4.83 -5.47 -8.70
N LEU A 107 -4.01 -5.53 -7.64
CA LEU A 107 -4.51 -5.56 -6.26
C LEU A 107 -5.38 -4.32 -5.98
N ILE A 108 -4.90 -3.12 -6.34
CA ILE A 108 -5.64 -1.87 -6.12
C ILE A 108 -6.97 -1.88 -6.87
N LEU A 109 -6.96 -2.26 -8.14
CA LEU A 109 -8.19 -2.32 -8.94
C LEU A 109 -9.21 -3.29 -8.35
N GLN A 110 -8.77 -4.46 -7.93
CA GLN A 110 -9.66 -5.46 -7.33
C GLN A 110 -10.13 -5.05 -5.94
N PHE A 111 -9.28 -4.38 -5.16
CA PHE A 111 -9.67 -3.82 -3.87
C PHE A 111 -10.80 -2.80 -4.04
N LEU A 112 -10.64 -1.84 -4.93
CA LEU A 112 -11.66 -0.82 -5.21
C LEU A 112 -12.94 -1.41 -5.86
N ALA A 113 -12.82 -2.47 -6.64
CA ALA A 113 -13.98 -3.19 -7.17
C ALA A 113 -14.75 -3.97 -6.09
N LYS A 114 -14.03 -4.51 -5.10
CA LYS A 114 -14.63 -5.25 -3.98
C LYS A 114 -15.22 -4.34 -2.92
N PHE A 115 -14.64 -3.16 -2.73
CA PHE A 115 -15.04 -2.13 -1.78
C PHE A 115 -15.29 -0.81 -2.52
N PRO A 116 -16.37 -0.73 -3.32
CA PRO A 116 -16.63 0.41 -4.21
C PRO A 116 -16.89 1.72 -3.46
N GLU A 117 -17.19 1.67 -2.17
CA GLU A 117 -17.34 2.83 -1.30
C GLU A 117 -16.05 3.64 -1.18
N TYR A 118 -14.87 3.02 -1.35
CA TYR A 118 -13.58 3.71 -1.31
C TYR A 118 -13.09 4.19 -2.70
N ALA A 119 -13.76 3.81 -3.80
CA ALA A 119 -13.33 4.18 -5.14
C ALA A 119 -13.26 5.69 -5.40
N PRO A 120 -14.15 6.55 -4.84
CA PRO A 120 -14.03 8.00 -4.99
C PRO A 120 -12.96 8.65 -4.13
N ASN A 121 -12.45 7.96 -3.10
CA ASN A 121 -11.49 8.51 -2.16
C ASN A 121 -10.14 8.75 -2.81
N GLU A 122 -9.42 9.78 -2.36
CA GLU A 122 -8.03 9.99 -2.78
C GLU A 122 -7.19 8.75 -2.46
N PHE A 123 -6.40 8.31 -3.42
CA PHE A 123 -5.55 7.12 -3.28
C PHE A 123 -4.08 7.50 -3.26
N TYR A 124 -3.37 7.06 -2.24
CA TYR A 124 -1.94 7.28 -2.04
C TYR A 124 -1.19 5.96 -1.99
N ILE A 125 0.11 6.00 -2.29
CA ILE A 125 1.03 4.88 -2.11
C ILE A 125 2.19 5.30 -1.23
N SER A 126 2.59 4.43 -0.32
CA SER A 126 3.65 4.68 0.66
C SER A 126 4.44 3.41 0.95
N ALA A 127 5.70 3.56 1.29
CA ALA A 127 6.59 2.45 1.64
C ALA A 127 7.81 2.97 2.39
N GLU A 128 8.67 2.06 2.83
CA GLU A 128 9.99 2.37 3.38
C GLU A 128 11.13 1.71 2.59
N SER A 129 12.37 2.13 2.83
CA SER A 129 13.60 1.45 2.41
C SER A 129 13.62 1.16 0.90
N TYR A 130 13.67 -0.13 0.49
CA TYR A 130 13.57 -0.55 -0.92
C TYR A 130 12.22 -0.16 -1.57
N GLY A 131 11.23 0.23 -0.78
CA GLY A 131 10.01 0.85 -1.26
C GLY A 131 10.26 2.11 -2.10
N GLY A 132 11.45 2.72 -1.97
CA GLY A 132 11.93 3.78 -2.86
C GLY A 132 12.12 3.35 -4.33
N HIS A 133 12.18 2.06 -4.61
CA HIS A 133 12.12 1.47 -5.94
C HIS A 133 10.69 1.03 -6.30
N TYR A 134 10.00 0.37 -5.37
CA TYR A 134 8.64 -0.11 -5.60
C TYR A 134 7.66 1.01 -5.93
N MET A 135 7.67 2.09 -5.15
CA MET A 135 6.63 3.13 -5.28
C MET A 135 6.77 3.98 -6.55
N PRO A 136 7.95 4.45 -6.97
CA PRO A 136 8.09 5.14 -8.26
C PRO A 136 7.70 4.27 -9.44
N THR A 137 8.06 2.97 -9.41
CA THR A 137 7.70 2.02 -10.46
C THR A 137 6.19 1.79 -10.51
N LEU A 138 5.54 1.62 -9.35
CA LEU A 138 4.08 1.52 -9.26
C LEU A 138 3.39 2.81 -9.69
N ALA A 139 3.87 3.98 -9.27
CA ALA A 139 3.31 5.28 -9.65
C ALA A 139 3.37 5.48 -11.18
N LYS A 140 4.50 5.15 -11.79
CA LYS A 140 4.66 5.15 -13.25
C LYS A 140 3.66 4.21 -13.91
N TYR A 141 3.57 2.98 -13.41
CA TYR A 141 2.65 1.97 -13.95
C TYR A 141 1.20 2.42 -13.89
N ILE A 142 0.76 3.01 -12.75
CA ILE A 142 -0.58 3.58 -12.61
C ILE A 142 -0.80 4.70 -13.63
N ALA A 143 0.14 5.64 -13.76
CA ALA A 143 0.01 6.77 -14.67
C ALA A 143 -0.09 6.35 -16.15
N GLU A 144 0.61 5.28 -16.54
CA GLU A 144 0.58 4.75 -17.90
C GLU A 144 -0.70 3.95 -18.20
N ASN A 145 -1.27 3.24 -17.20
CA ASN A 145 -2.42 2.36 -17.37
C ASN A 145 -3.76 2.96 -16.94
N ASP A 146 -3.74 4.10 -16.25
CA ASP A 146 -4.92 4.90 -15.89
C ASP A 146 -4.64 6.41 -16.00
N PRO A 147 -4.26 6.93 -17.19
CA PRO A 147 -3.86 8.32 -17.37
C PRO A 147 -4.99 9.32 -17.06
N SER A 148 -6.23 8.89 -17.16
CA SER A 148 -7.41 9.70 -16.82
C SER A 148 -7.77 9.67 -15.34
N ARG A 149 -7.09 8.84 -14.54
CA ARG A 149 -7.42 8.56 -13.13
C ARG A 149 -8.90 8.16 -12.91
N SER A 150 -9.45 7.47 -13.89
CA SER A 150 -10.86 7.06 -13.86
C SER A 150 -11.10 5.78 -13.06
N LYS A 151 -10.05 4.98 -12.86
CA LYS A 151 -10.09 3.74 -12.10
C LYS A 151 -9.57 3.92 -10.67
N ILE A 152 -8.54 4.74 -10.51
CA ILE A 152 -7.89 5.02 -9.23
C ILE A 152 -7.77 6.55 -9.10
N ASN A 153 -8.39 7.13 -8.10
CA ASN A 153 -8.24 8.57 -7.80
C ASN A 153 -6.83 8.84 -7.22
N PHE A 154 -5.81 8.47 -8.00
CA PHE A 154 -4.42 8.47 -7.59
C PHE A 154 -3.86 9.89 -7.44
N GLN A 155 -3.37 10.20 -6.26
CA GLN A 155 -2.77 11.49 -5.95
C GLN A 155 -1.25 11.42 -6.09
N VAL A 156 -0.73 12.18 -7.04
CA VAL A 156 0.71 12.42 -7.21
C VAL A 156 0.95 13.87 -6.86
N PRO A 157 1.76 14.19 -5.85
CA PRO A 157 2.15 15.57 -5.57
C PRO A 157 2.74 16.20 -6.84
N SER A 158 2.24 17.37 -7.23
CA SER A 158 2.63 18.06 -8.46
C SER A 158 4.13 18.45 -8.53
N SER A 159 4.83 18.37 -7.39
CA SER A 159 6.26 18.60 -7.27
C SER A 159 7.15 17.38 -7.50
N CYS A 160 6.58 16.21 -7.81
CA CYS A 160 7.29 14.92 -7.83
C CYS A 160 7.54 14.31 -9.22
N LEU A 161 7.54 15.11 -10.27
CA LEU A 161 8.06 14.71 -11.59
C LEU A 161 9.25 15.60 -11.96
N PRO A 162 10.45 15.10 -12.21
CA PRO A 162 10.93 13.74 -12.45
C PRO A 162 12.13 13.28 -11.60
N ASN A 163 12.14 13.27 -10.30
CA ASN A 163 13.26 12.66 -9.52
C ASN A 163 12.86 12.21 -8.11
N VAL A 164 12.90 10.90 -7.86
CA VAL A 164 13.29 10.13 -6.64
C VAL A 164 12.84 10.63 -5.24
N LEU A 165 11.99 11.64 -5.10
CA LEU A 165 11.63 12.21 -3.79
C LEU A 165 10.19 11.91 -3.35
N LEU A 166 9.51 10.96 -4.00
CA LEU A 166 8.08 10.67 -3.81
C LEU A 166 7.75 10.12 -2.41
N LEU A 167 8.71 9.44 -1.78
CA LEU A 167 8.46 8.76 -0.50
C LEU A 167 8.29 9.70 0.69
N VAL A 168 8.91 10.87 0.64
CA VAL A 168 8.95 11.82 1.77
C VAL A 168 7.78 12.81 1.72
N VAL A 169 7.19 13.05 0.56
CA VAL A 169 6.23 14.15 0.36
C VAL A 169 4.79 13.74 0.72
N ALA A 170 4.38 12.51 0.43
CA ALA A 170 3.09 12.01 0.92
C ALA A 170 3.07 11.96 2.46
N LEU A 171 4.20 11.59 3.07
CA LEU A 171 4.37 11.64 4.53
C LEU A 171 4.35 13.08 5.06
N LYS A 172 4.87 14.06 4.31
CA LYS A 172 4.94 15.45 4.76
C LYS A 172 3.58 16.12 4.79
N GLU A 173 2.72 15.87 3.82
CA GLU A 173 1.35 16.42 3.82
C GLU A 173 0.44 15.73 4.86
N ILE A 174 0.59 14.42 5.03
CA ILE A 174 -0.06 13.68 6.11
C ILE A 174 0.48 14.14 7.48
N TRP A 175 1.79 14.33 7.59
CA TRP A 175 2.44 14.78 8.84
C TRP A 175 2.08 16.23 9.20
N PHE A 176 1.98 17.15 8.23
CA PHE A 176 1.52 18.53 8.47
C PHE A 176 0.06 18.63 8.89
N LYS A 177 -0.80 17.71 8.46
CA LYS A 177 -2.19 17.61 8.96
C LYS A 177 -2.26 17.05 10.38
N LEU A 178 -1.19 16.40 10.86
CA LEU A 178 -1.12 15.72 12.17
C LEU A 178 -0.37 16.50 13.25
N SER A 179 0.43 17.51 12.89
CA SER A 179 1.11 18.34 13.88
C SER A 179 0.13 19.36 14.42
N PRO A 180 -0.35 19.24 15.66
CA PRO A 180 -0.99 20.37 16.32
C PRO A 180 0.05 21.47 16.49
N ASN A 181 -0.29 22.71 16.09
CA ASN A 181 0.45 23.92 16.43
C ASN A 181 0.64 24.03 17.94
#